data_e901421eeb5a0d53d2f0d03f3ad8afdb
#
_entry.id   e901421eeb5a0d53d2f0d03f3ad8afdb
#
_cell.length_a   1.000
_cell.length_b   1.000
_cell.length_c   1.000
_cell.angle_alpha   90.00
_cell.angle_beta   90.00
_cell.angle_gamma   90.00
#
_symmetry.space_group_name_H-M   'P 1'
#
loop_
_entity.id
_entity.type
_entity.pdbx_description
1 polymer ?
#
loop_
_entity_poly.entity_id
_entity_poly.type
_entity_poly.pdbx_seq_one_letter_code
_entity_poly.pdbx_strand_id
1 'polypeptide(L)'
;MICWLKGKLIQNWHISSRKGVVINVGGIGYEVQLLSKQIVIVDKTIEKEFWIHQITREDCTNLYGFNEINERDLFRKIISVNGIGPQIGMALLNDLEVNQLVNAIESNDVNLLTKSQGIGIRIAERL
;
A
#
# COMPACT_ATOMS: atom_id res chain seq x y z
N MET A 1 14.85 -3.53 -8.73
CA MET A 1 13.64 -3.15 -7.97
C MET A 1 13.05 -4.34 -7.26
N ILE A 2 12.73 -4.19 -6.00
CA ILE A 2 12.05 -5.23 -5.22
C ILE A 2 10.57 -5.21 -5.56
N CYS A 3 10.02 -6.32 -6.05
CA CYS A 3 8.65 -6.42 -6.50
C CYS A 3 7.83 -7.52 -5.79
N TRP A 4 8.50 -8.37 -5.03
CA TRP A 4 7.88 -9.46 -4.29
C TRP A 4 8.83 -9.96 -3.22
N LEU A 5 8.30 -10.26 -2.04
CA LEU A 5 9.05 -10.82 -0.93
C LEU A 5 8.28 -11.97 -0.29
N LYS A 6 9.00 -13.01 0.10
CA LYS A 6 8.45 -14.12 0.86
C LYS A 6 9.38 -14.47 2.00
N GLY A 7 8.85 -14.57 3.20
CA GLY A 7 9.63 -14.89 4.37
C GLY A 7 8.78 -14.91 5.63
N LYS A 8 9.46 -14.94 6.78
CA LYS A 8 8.79 -14.97 8.08
C LYS A 8 8.74 -13.58 8.67
N LEU A 9 7.64 -13.23 9.32
CA LEU A 9 7.48 -11.93 9.97
C LEU A 9 8.26 -11.93 11.29
N ILE A 10 9.02 -10.86 11.51
CA ILE A 10 9.82 -10.69 12.73
C ILE A 10 9.06 -9.85 13.75
N GLN A 11 8.51 -8.73 13.29
CA GLN A 11 7.80 -7.78 14.16
C GLN A 11 6.88 -6.87 13.35
N ASN A 12 5.94 -6.24 14.05
CA ASN A 12 5.15 -5.13 13.52
C ASN A 12 5.84 -3.81 13.86
N TRP A 13 5.60 -2.78 13.05
CA TRP A 13 6.01 -1.43 13.38
C TRP A 13 4.88 -0.45 13.12
N HIS A 14 4.91 0.68 13.83
CA HIS A 14 3.90 1.71 13.71
C HIS A 14 4.55 3.07 13.99
N ILE A 15 4.53 3.94 12.99
CA ILE A 15 5.06 5.31 13.09
C ILE A 15 3.99 6.25 12.55
N SER A 16 3.38 7.04 13.44
CA SER A 16 2.30 7.96 13.09
C SER A 16 1.14 7.21 12.43
N SER A 17 0.72 7.58 11.22
CA SER A 17 -0.34 6.90 10.48
C SER A 17 0.14 5.71 9.66
N ARG A 18 1.44 5.44 9.66
CA ARG A 18 2.07 4.39 8.87
C ARG A 18 2.25 3.13 9.70
N LYS A 19 1.95 1.99 9.14
CA LYS A 19 2.04 0.69 9.80
C LYS A 19 2.64 -0.34 8.86
N GLY A 20 3.32 -1.30 9.42
CA GLY A 20 3.89 -2.36 8.61
C GLY A 20 4.50 -3.48 9.42
N VAL A 21 5.32 -4.24 8.74
CA VAL A 21 6.02 -5.39 9.30
C VAL A 21 7.48 -5.37 8.91
N VAL A 22 8.29 -6.10 9.65
CA VAL A 22 9.64 -6.49 9.22
C VAL A 22 9.55 -7.95 8.80
N ILE A 23 9.91 -8.23 7.55
CA ILE A 23 9.93 -9.58 7.00
C ILE A 23 11.37 -10.05 6.84
N ASN A 24 11.65 -11.25 7.33
CA ASN A 24 12.98 -11.89 7.21
C ASN A 24 13.02 -12.72 5.94
N VAL A 25 13.84 -12.30 5.00
CA VAL A 25 14.06 -13.02 3.74
C VAL A 25 15.54 -13.37 3.65
N GLY A 26 15.85 -14.64 3.88
CA GLY A 26 17.24 -15.12 3.80
C GLY A 26 18.19 -14.47 4.81
N GLY A 27 17.71 -14.07 5.97
CA GLY A 27 18.50 -13.42 7.00
C GLY A 27 18.54 -11.90 6.91
N ILE A 28 17.83 -11.31 5.95
CA ILE A 28 17.75 -9.86 5.81
C ILE A 28 16.34 -9.41 6.22
N GLY A 29 16.27 -8.41 7.11
CA GLY A 29 15.00 -7.81 7.53
C GLY A 29 14.61 -6.66 6.60
N TYR A 30 13.44 -6.74 6.01
CA TYR A 30 12.88 -5.66 5.19
C TYR A 30 11.71 -5.04 5.91
N GLU A 31 11.74 -3.70 6.06
CA GLU A 31 10.58 -2.96 6.56
C GLU A 31 9.61 -2.72 5.41
N VAL A 32 8.39 -3.19 5.56
CA VAL A 32 7.35 -3.07 4.53
C VAL A 32 6.14 -2.38 5.14
N GLN A 33 5.71 -1.26 4.53
CA GLN A 33 4.46 -0.64 4.91
C GLN A 33 3.30 -1.44 4.32
N LEU A 34 2.31 -1.74 5.14
CA LEU A 34 1.12 -2.48 4.73
C LEU A 34 -0.13 -1.62 4.87
N LEU A 35 -1.18 -2.02 4.18
CA LEU A 35 -2.51 -1.49 4.45
C LEU A 35 -2.91 -1.85 5.88
N SER A 36 -3.60 -0.93 6.55
CA SER A 36 -4.03 -1.15 7.94
C SER A 36 -4.89 -2.41 8.08
N LYS A 37 -5.71 -2.70 7.08
CA LYS A 37 -6.56 -3.90 7.04
C LYS A 37 -5.78 -5.21 6.88
N GLN A 38 -4.50 -5.14 6.52
CA GLN A 38 -3.64 -6.32 6.32
C GLN A 38 -2.77 -6.63 7.54
N ILE A 39 -2.77 -5.77 8.55
CA ILE A 39 -1.96 -5.98 9.74
C ILE A 39 -2.54 -7.14 10.53
N VAL A 40 -1.69 -8.14 10.78
CA VAL A 40 -2.04 -9.35 11.51
C VAL A 40 -1.08 -9.53 12.68
N ILE A 41 -1.45 -10.42 13.60
CA ILE A 41 -0.54 -10.81 14.68
C ILE A 41 0.67 -11.51 14.07
N VAL A 42 1.87 -11.09 14.48
CA VAL A 42 3.11 -11.68 14.00
C VAL A 42 3.23 -13.11 14.51
N ASP A 43 3.30 -14.06 13.58
CA ASP A 43 3.64 -15.45 13.84
C ASP A 43 4.93 -15.77 13.09
N LYS A 44 6.01 -15.93 13.86
CA LYS A 44 7.34 -16.18 13.31
C LYS A 44 7.52 -17.55 12.68
N THR A 45 6.54 -18.44 12.84
CA THR A 45 6.60 -19.81 12.29
C THR A 45 5.98 -19.91 10.90
N ILE A 46 5.21 -18.91 10.49
CA ILE A 46 4.47 -18.92 9.22
C ILE A 46 5.14 -18.01 8.21
N GLU A 47 5.35 -18.52 7.01
CA GLU A 47 5.80 -17.70 5.89
C GLU A 47 4.65 -16.87 5.34
N LYS A 48 4.96 -15.62 5.01
CA LYS A 48 4.06 -14.70 4.34
C LYS A 48 4.69 -14.22 3.05
N GLU A 49 3.88 -13.90 2.07
CA GLU A 49 4.34 -13.25 0.85
C GLU A 49 3.60 -11.95 0.63
N PHE A 50 4.30 -10.99 0.07
CA PHE A 50 3.74 -9.70 -0.29
C PHE A 50 4.19 -9.31 -1.68
N TRP A 51 3.28 -8.74 -2.44
CA TRP A 51 3.60 -8.05 -3.68
C TRP A 51 4.06 -6.65 -3.31
N ILE A 52 5.23 -6.26 -3.80
CA ILE A 52 5.94 -5.07 -3.33
C ILE A 52 6.00 -4.01 -4.42
N HIS A 53 5.83 -2.76 -4.00
CA HIS A 53 6.21 -1.60 -4.78
C HIS A 53 7.30 -0.85 -4.02
N GLN A 54 8.43 -0.62 -4.68
CA GLN A 54 9.57 0.10 -4.10
C GLN A 54 9.60 1.52 -4.63
N ILE A 55 9.73 2.48 -3.72
CA ILE A 55 9.95 3.90 -4.06
C ILE A 55 11.29 4.30 -3.49
N THR A 56 12.21 4.69 -4.37
CA THR A 56 13.54 5.16 -3.98
C THR A 56 13.65 6.66 -4.23
N ARG A 57 14.06 7.39 -3.19
CA ARG A 57 14.32 8.82 -3.24
C ARG A 57 15.77 9.06 -2.81
N GLU A 58 16.25 10.32 -2.87
CA GLU A 58 17.63 10.64 -2.53
C GLU A 58 18.06 10.15 -1.15
N ASP A 59 17.17 10.29 -0.16
CA ASP A 59 17.47 10.04 1.25
C ASP A 59 16.88 8.76 1.82
N CYS A 60 16.02 8.07 1.07
CA CYS A 60 15.36 6.88 1.58
C CYS A 60 14.81 5.96 0.49
N THR A 61 14.61 4.71 0.86
CA THR A 61 13.88 3.72 0.06
C THR A 61 12.76 3.17 0.91
N ASN A 62 11.54 3.19 0.38
CA ASN A 62 10.37 2.65 1.07
C ASN A 62 9.77 1.51 0.27
N LEU A 63 9.32 0.48 0.99
CA LEU A 63 8.63 -0.68 0.42
C LEU A 63 7.18 -0.67 0.87
N TYR A 64 6.28 -0.86 -0.09
CA TYR A 64 4.84 -0.96 0.14
C TYR A 64 4.39 -2.36 -0.26
N GLY A 65 3.74 -3.07 0.65
CA GLY A 65 3.38 -4.47 0.45
C GLY A 65 1.88 -4.70 0.40
N PHE A 66 1.48 -5.63 -0.44
CA PHE A 66 0.08 -5.98 -0.68
C PHE A 66 -0.07 -7.49 -0.72
N ASN A 67 -1.20 -8.00 -0.20
CA ASN A 67 -1.48 -9.41 -0.23
C ASN A 67 -1.75 -9.93 -1.64
N GLU A 68 -2.35 -9.06 -2.49
CA GLU A 68 -2.75 -9.42 -3.84
C GLU A 68 -2.01 -8.58 -4.87
N ILE A 69 -1.65 -9.20 -5.99
CA ILE A 69 -0.94 -8.50 -7.07
C ILE A 69 -1.78 -7.37 -7.66
N ASN A 70 -3.10 -7.54 -7.73
CA ASN A 70 -3.99 -6.51 -8.29
C ASN A 70 -4.04 -5.26 -7.41
N GLU A 71 -3.90 -5.41 -6.10
CA GLU A 71 -3.79 -4.27 -5.19
C GLU A 71 -2.51 -3.47 -5.46
N ARG A 72 -1.38 -4.17 -5.62
CA ARG A 72 -0.10 -3.53 -5.95
C ARG A 72 -0.18 -2.81 -7.28
N ASP A 73 -0.74 -3.45 -8.29
CA ASP A 73 -0.80 -2.88 -9.63
C ASP A 73 -1.73 -1.68 -9.67
N LEU A 74 -2.83 -1.71 -8.93
CA LEU A 74 -3.71 -0.55 -8.78
C LEU A 74 -3.02 0.58 -8.02
N PHE A 75 -2.30 0.27 -6.96
CA PHE A 75 -1.51 1.25 -6.23
C PHE A 75 -0.53 1.99 -7.16
N ARG A 76 0.16 1.25 -8.01
CA ARG A 76 1.10 1.83 -8.99
C ARG A 76 0.40 2.80 -9.94
N LYS A 77 -0.79 2.45 -10.40
CA LYS A 77 -1.58 3.32 -11.28
C LYS A 77 -2.03 4.58 -10.54
N ILE A 78 -2.50 4.43 -9.32
CA ILE A 78 -3.00 5.56 -8.51
C ILE A 78 -1.89 6.58 -8.26
N ILE A 79 -0.71 6.14 -7.83
CA ILE A 79 0.39 7.04 -7.51
C ILE A 79 1.04 7.66 -8.74
N SER A 80 0.73 7.16 -9.93
CA SER A 80 1.16 7.79 -11.18
C SER A 80 0.38 9.07 -11.50
N VAL A 81 -0.74 9.29 -10.82
CA VAL A 81 -1.57 10.49 -11.02
C VAL A 81 -0.94 11.68 -10.29
N ASN A 82 -0.84 12.82 -10.97
CA ASN A 82 -0.31 14.04 -10.37
C ASN A 82 -1.10 14.44 -9.12
N GLY A 83 -0.34 14.73 -8.06
CA GLY A 83 -0.91 15.13 -6.78
C GLY A 83 -1.22 13.97 -5.84
N ILE A 84 -0.99 12.73 -6.25
CA ILE A 84 -1.22 11.55 -5.42
C ILE A 84 0.11 10.91 -5.05
N GLY A 85 0.49 11.05 -3.79
CA GLY A 85 1.64 10.36 -3.24
C GLY A 85 1.27 8.99 -2.68
N PRO A 86 2.29 8.23 -2.20
CA PRO A 86 2.06 6.87 -1.70
C PRO A 86 1.12 6.81 -0.50
N GLN A 87 1.13 7.79 0.40
CA GLN A 87 0.26 7.76 1.59
C GLN A 87 -1.21 7.95 1.20
N ILE A 88 -1.48 8.78 0.22
CA ILE A 88 -2.84 8.94 -0.32
C ILE A 88 -3.29 7.66 -1.03
N GLY A 89 -2.41 7.05 -1.81
CA GLY A 89 -2.70 5.77 -2.46
C GLY A 89 -3.01 4.67 -1.46
N MET A 90 -2.24 4.59 -0.37
CA MET A 90 -2.49 3.64 0.71
C MET A 90 -3.84 3.90 1.38
N ALA A 91 -4.20 5.16 1.62
CA ALA A 91 -5.49 5.52 2.22
C ALA A 91 -6.66 5.07 1.35
N LEU A 92 -6.58 5.27 0.05
CA LEU A 92 -7.62 4.81 -0.89
C LEU A 92 -7.81 3.30 -0.83
N LEU A 93 -6.72 2.55 -0.84
CA LEU A 93 -6.78 1.09 -0.79
C LEU A 93 -7.16 0.55 0.60
N ASN A 94 -6.97 1.31 1.66
CA ASN A 94 -7.50 0.98 2.99
C ASN A 94 -9.00 1.14 3.06
N ASP A 95 -9.53 2.22 2.46
CA ASP A 95 -10.93 2.58 2.58
C ASP A 95 -11.82 1.83 1.60
N LEU A 96 -11.29 1.45 0.44
CA LEU A 96 -12.04 0.83 -0.65
C LEU A 96 -11.40 -0.48 -1.10
N GLU A 97 -12.22 -1.48 -1.36
CA GLU A 97 -11.75 -2.69 -2.05
C GLU A 97 -11.40 -2.37 -3.50
N VAL A 98 -10.55 -3.20 -4.12
CA VAL A 98 -10.09 -2.98 -5.50
C VAL A 98 -11.26 -2.78 -6.46
N ASN A 99 -12.28 -3.64 -6.38
CA ASN A 99 -13.44 -3.54 -7.27
C ASN A 99 -14.22 -2.25 -7.05
N GLN A 100 -14.41 -1.84 -5.79
CA GLN A 100 -15.09 -0.59 -5.46
C GLN A 100 -14.33 0.62 -6.00
N LEU A 101 -13.00 0.61 -5.83
CA LEU A 101 -12.15 1.71 -6.26
C LEU A 101 -12.12 1.82 -7.79
N VAL A 102 -11.97 0.70 -8.50
CA VAL A 102 -12.00 0.66 -9.96
C VAL A 102 -13.35 1.16 -10.48
N ASN A 103 -14.46 0.69 -9.89
CA ASN A 103 -15.79 1.12 -10.29
C ASN A 103 -16.01 2.62 -10.04
N ALA A 104 -15.52 3.14 -8.91
CA ALA A 104 -15.63 4.56 -8.59
C ALA A 104 -14.84 5.42 -9.59
N ILE A 105 -13.66 4.98 -9.99
CA ILE A 105 -12.85 5.68 -10.99
C ILE A 105 -13.54 5.65 -12.36
N GLU A 106 -14.01 4.49 -12.79
CA GLU A 106 -14.65 4.32 -14.08
C GLU A 106 -15.97 5.11 -14.19
N SER A 107 -16.73 5.20 -13.10
CA SER A 107 -18.01 5.94 -13.06
C SER A 107 -17.85 7.40 -12.66
N ASN A 108 -16.62 7.88 -12.43
CA ASN A 108 -16.32 9.24 -11.96
C ASN A 108 -17.06 9.59 -10.65
N ASP A 109 -17.13 8.63 -9.72
CA ASP A 109 -17.79 8.82 -8.43
C ASP A 109 -16.90 9.64 -7.49
N VAL A 110 -16.87 10.95 -7.71
CA VAL A 110 -16.07 11.90 -6.94
C VAL A 110 -16.43 11.86 -5.45
N ASN A 111 -17.70 11.71 -5.13
CA ASN A 111 -18.15 11.67 -3.74
C ASN A 111 -17.57 10.49 -2.97
N LEU A 112 -17.52 9.31 -3.58
CA LEU A 112 -16.93 8.14 -2.95
C LEU A 112 -15.41 8.29 -2.81
N LEU A 113 -14.74 8.81 -3.84
CA LEU A 113 -13.29 8.99 -3.83
C LEU A 113 -12.84 10.04 -2.81
N THR A 114 -13.61 11.11 -2.60
CA THR A 114 -13.27 12.17 -1.66
C THR A 114 -13.45 11.79 -0.20
N LYS A 115 -14.06 10.64 0.09
CA LYS A 115 -14.18 10.14 1.47
C LYS A 115 -12.84 9.71 2.05
N SER A 116 -11.86 9.39 1.22
CA SER A 116 -10.54 9.02 1.69
C SER A 116 -9.73 10.24 2.10
N GLN A 117 -8.94 10.08 3.16
CA GLN A 117 -8.11 11.16 3.69
C GLN A 117 -7.11 11.64 2.65
N GLY A 118 -7.01 12.95 2.46
CA GLY A 118 -6.07 13.56 1.52
C GLY A 118 -6.59 13.66 0.08
N ILE A 119 -7.80 13.14 -0.19
CA ILE A 119 -8.41 13.23 -1.51
C ILE A 119 -9.42 14.37 -1.54
N GLY A 120 -9.04 15.48 -2.19
CA GLY A 120 -9.96 16.55 -2.51
C GLY A 120 -10.65 16.33 -3.86
N ILE A 121 -11.57 17.21 -4.20
CA ILE A 121 -12.33 17.11 -5.46
C ILE A 121 -11.41 17.08 -6.68
N ARG A 122 -10.38 17.94 -6.70
CA ARG A 122 -9.46 18.01 -7.85
C ARG A 122 -8.66 16.71 -8.05
N ILE A 123 -8.23 16.09 -6.95
CA ILE A 123 -7.49 14.83 -7.02
C ILE A 123 -8.44 13.70 -7.44
N ALA A 124 -9.64 13.66 -6.88
CA ALA A 124 -10.65 12.67 -7.25
C ALA A 124 -10.98 12.73 -8.74
N GLU A 125 -11.08 13.93 -9.32
CA GLU A 125 -11.35 14.12 -10.75
C GLU A 125 -10.22 13.63 -11.65
N ARG A 126 -8.97 13.59 -11.14
CA ARG A 126 -7.81 13.10 -11.90
C ARG A 126 -7.70 11.58 -11.93
N LEU A 127 -8.38 10.90 -11.02
CA LEU A 127 -8.39 9.41 -10.95
C LEU A 127 -9.33 8.75 -11.99
#